data_0083bf6639ef8101b65519867f201724
#
_entry.id   0083bf6639ef8101b65519867f201724
#
_cell.length_a   1.000
_cell.length_b   1.000
_cell.length_c   1.000
_cell.angle_alpha   90.00
_cell.angle_beta   90.00
_cell.angle_gamma   90.00
#
_symmetry.space_group_name_H-M   'P 1'
#
loop_
_entity.id
_entity.type
_entity.pdbx_description
1 polymer ?
#
loop_
_entity_poly.entity_id
_entity_poly.type
_entity_poly.pdbx_seq_one_letter_code
_entity_poly.pdbx_strand_id
1 'polypeptide(L)'
;GKTTLLHLLAGLRKPGKGRVWLGERDLARIGGKERSAMMALLEQNPSAHVELTVRDVVQLGRIPHLGRWRMGNLTRRQGHDDDVVDKAMVTTGVSELTDRAWSSLSGGERQRVQLARALAQEPEILFLDEPTNHLDLPHQIDLLQRVRGLGLTTITVIHDLDLAAAYADDLIVLDSGRMVANGPASEVLTPGLVRDHFGVEGEVWSSSRRGFTWSGLHS
;
A
#
# COMPACT_ATOMS: atom_id res chain seq x y z
N GLY A 1 6.90 7.91 12.98
CA GLY A 1 6.83 6.51 13.40
C GLY A 1 5.99 5.60 12.51
N LYS A 2 5.16 6.17 11.60
CA LYS A 2 4.22 5.42 10.75
C LYS A 2 4.91 4.41 9.85
N THR A 3 5.86 4.84 9.02
CA THR A 3 6.68 3.96 8.16
C THR A 3 7.40 2.86 8.97
N THR A 4 7.91 3.22 10.16
CA THR A 4 8.57 2.23 11.03
C THR A 4 7.58 1.16 11.48
N LEU A 5 6.37 1.53 11.89
CA LEU A 5 5.32 0.58 12.25
C LEU A 5 4.93 -0.28 11.05
N LEU A 6 4.73 0.33 9.88
CA LEU A 6 4.42 -0.39 8.64
C LEU A 6 5.49 -1.45 8.33
N HIS A 7 6.77 -1.09 8.39
CA HIS A 7 7.89 -2.01 8.15
C HIS A 7 7.99 -3.13 9.20
N LEU A 8 7.61 -2.87 10.46
CA LEU A 8 7.51 -3.90 11.49
C LEU A 8 6.39 -4.90 11.17
N LEU A 9 5.22 -4.39 10.78
CA LEU A 9 4.05 -5.20 10.41
C LEU A 9 4.31 -6.01 9.13
N ALA A 10 5.00 -5.44 8.14
CA ALA A 10 5.43 -6.15 6.93
C ALA A 10 6.61 -7.12 7.17
N GLY A 11 7.17 -7.16 8.37
CA GLY A 11 8.30 -8.03 8.73
C GLY A 11 9.62 -7.64 8.08
N LEU A 12 9.76 -6.41 7.57
CA LEU A 12 11.03 -5.88 7.04
C LEU A 12 11.98 -5.45 8.16
N ARG A 13 11.43 -5.14 9.33
CA ARG A 13 12.18 -4.85 10.56
C ARG A 13 11.74 -5.78 11.69
N LYS A 14 12.66 -6.08 12.59
CA LYS A 14 12.36 -6.83 13.81
C LYS A 14 11.97 -5.85 14.92
N PRO A 15 10.91 -6.12 15.70
CA PRO A 15 10.59 -5.30 16.86
C PRO A 15 11.66 -5.48 17.94
N GLY A 16 12.03 -4.38 18.61
CA GLY A 16 12.95 -4.42 19.76
C GLY A 16 12.32 -5.11 20.97
N LYS A 17 10.99 -5.01 21.11
CA LYS A 17 10.19 -5.70 22.12
C LYS A 17 8.83 -6.06 21.50
N GLY A 18 8.19 -7.10 22.02
CA GLY A 18 6.91 -7.58 21.51
C GLY A 18 7.06 -8.50 20.29
N ARG A 19 5.95 -8.81 19.65
CA ARG A 19 5.85 -9.71 18.49
C ARG A 19 4.78 -9.22 17.54
N VAL A 20 4.94 -9.58 16.27
CA VAL A 20 3.91 -9.37 15.24
C VAL A 20 3.32 -10.74 14.89
N TRP A 21 2.02 -10.83 14.89
CA TRP A 21 1.28 -12.04 14.57
C TRP A 21 0.53 -11.87 13.27
N LEU A 22 0.57 -12.89 12.43
CA LEU A 22 -0.27 -13.03 11.24
C LEU A 22 -1.23 -14.19 11.52
N GLY A 23 -2.48 -13.87 11.85
CA GLY A 23 -3.39 -14.86 12.44
C GLY A 23 -2.77 -15.45 13.73
N GLU A 24 -2.59 -16.77 13.76
CA GLU A 24 -1.99 -17.50 14.89
C GLU A 24 -0.47 -17.69 14.75
N ARG A 25 0.15 -17.17 13.69
CA ARG A 25 1.56 -17.40 13.37
C ARG A 25 2.41 -16.21 13.75
N ASP A 26 3.47 -16.43 14.53
CA ASP A 26 4.50 -15.41 14.79
C ASP A 26 5.23 -15.08 13.48
N LEU A 27 5.16 -13.82 13.03
CA LEU A 27 5.75 -13.35 11.78
C LEU A 27 7.27 -13.60 11.71
N ALA A 28 7.95 -13.58 12.86
CA ALA A 28 9.38 -13.85 12.92
C ALA A 28 9.75 -15.31 12.56
N ARG A 29 8.77 -16.22 12.65
CA ARG A 29 8.93 -17.65 12.31
C ARG A 29 8.52 -17.98 10.87
N ILE A 30 7.89 -17.05 10.16
CA ILE A 30 7.54 -17.18 8.74
C ILE A 30 8.77 -16.92 7.90
N GLY A 31 9.13 -17.87 7.05
CA GLY A 31 10.28 -17.74 6.15
C GLY A 31 10.13 -16.56 5.19
N GLY A 32 11.24 -15.89 4.84
CA GLY A 32 11.19 -14.69 3.99
C GLY A 32 10.49 -14.90 2.65
N LYS A 33 10.68 -16.05 2.01
CA LYS A 33 10.01 -16.38 0.75
C LYS A 33 8.49 -16.55 0.92
N GLU A 34 8.06 -17.27 1.94
CA GLU A 34 6.64 -17.45 2.26
C GLU A 34 5.99 -16.11 2.58
N ARG A 35 6.63 -15.31 3.43
CA ARG A 35 6.19 -13.97 3.75
C ARG A 35 6.06 -13.08 2.52
N SER A 36 7.07 -13.10 1.62
CA SER A 36 7.01 -12.35 0.36
C SER A 36 5.94 -12.83 -0.61
N ALA A 37 5.43 -14.07 -0.48
CA ALA A 37 4.29 -14.52 -1.26
C ALA A 37 2.94 -14.04 -0.69
N MET A 38 2.87 -13.83 0.63
CA MET A 38 1.63 -13.44 1.33
C MET A 38 1.46 -11.93 1.47
N MET A 39 2.56 -11.16 1.45
CA MET A 39 2.58 -9.75 1.77
C MET A 39 3.32 -8.96 0.68
N ALA A 40 2.66 -7.98 0.09
CA ALA A 40 3.30 -7.04 -0.83
C ALA A 40 3.44 -5.67 -0.19
N LEU A 41 4.56 -5.00 -0.46
CA LEU A 41 4.81 -3.62 -0.04
C LEU A 41 5.04 -2.74 -1.27
N LEU A 42 4.29 -1.65 -1.31
CA LEU A 42 4.49 -0.55 -2.23
C LEU A 42 5.21 0.57 -1.48
N GLU A 43 6.51 0.76 -1.81
CA GLU A 43 7.36 1.80 -1.23
C GLU A 43 7.30 3.10 -2.05
N GLN A 44 7.63 4.20 -1.39
CA GLN A 44 7.52 5.56 -1.94
C GLN A 44 8.41 5.82 -3.16
N ASN A 45 9.58 5.18 -3.29
CA ASN A 45 10.50 5.36 -4.42
C ASN A 45 11.38 4.14 -4.68
N PRO A 46 11.04 3.26 -5.59
CA PRO A 46 12.01 2.31 -6.11
C PRO A 46 12.90 3.03 -7.12
N SER A 47 14.13 3.30 -6.74
CA SER A 47 15.18 3.81 -7.64
C SER A 47 15.64 2.68 -8.56
N ALA A 48 15.03 2.51 -9.71
CA ALA A 48 15.54 1.63 -10.75
C ALA A 48 16.05 2.48 -11.91
N HIS A 49 17.35 2.53 -12.09
CA HIS A 49 18.02 3.12 -13.26
C HIS A 49 18.17 2.11 -14.41
N VAL A 50 17.23 1.19 -14.55
CA VAL A 50 17.26 0.17 -15.61
C VAL A 50 16.22 0.54 -16.66
N GLU A 51 16.56 0.38 -17.93
CA GLU A 51 15.63 0.50 -19.06
C GLU A 51 14.67 -0.70 -19.08
N LEU A 52 13.72 -0.71 -18.14
CA LEU A 52 12.67 -1.72 -18.08
C LEU A 52 11.40 -1.19 -18.72
N THR A 53 10.68 -2.08 -19.41
CA THR A 53 9.31 -1.81 -19.82
C THR A 53 8.36 -1.89 -18.60
N VAL A 54 7.15 -1.37 -18.75
CA VAL A 54 6.09 -1.51 -17.73
C VAL A 54 5.85 -2.99 -17.41
N ARG A 55 5.78 -3.84 -18.44
CA ARG A 55 5.60 -5.30 -18.27
C ARG A 55 6.71 -5.91 -17.44
N ASP A 56 7.98 -5.56 -17.74
CA ASP A 56 9.13 -6.07 -16.99
C ASP A 56 9.02 -5.69 -15.50
N VAL A 57 8.64 -4.44 -15.20
CA VAL A 57 8.47 -3.97 -13.82
C VAL A 57 7.38 -4.78 -13.11
N VAL A 58 6.23 -5.03 -13.76
CA VAL A 58 5.14 -5.81 -13.15
C VAL A 58 5.56 -7.27 -12.95
N GLN A 59 6.30 -7.86 -13.89
CA GLN A 59 6.82 -9.22 -13.77
C GLN A 59 7.77 -9.40 -12.56
N LEU A 60 8.46 -8.37 -12.10
CA LEU A 60 9.25 -8.44 -10.86
C LEU A 60 8.40 -8.86 -9.64
N GLY A 61 7.10 -8.60 -9.66
CA GLY A 61 6.17 -9.08 -8.64
C GLY A 61 6.10 -10.61 -8.53
N ARG A 62 6.49 -11.34 -9.60
CA ARG A 62 6.47 -12.81 -9.61
C ARG A 62 7.70 -13.46 -8.95
N ILE A 63 8.74 -12.67 -8.60
CA ILE A 63 9.99 -13.18 -7.99
C ILE A 63 9.75 -14.11 -6.79
N PRO A 64 8.84 -13.84 -5.82
CA PRO A 64 8.60 -14.74 -4.69
C PRO A 64 8.09 -16.13 -5.10
N HIS A 65 7.47 -16.24 -6.26
CA HIS A 65 6.92 -17.49 -6.79
C HIS A 65 7.93 -18.30 -7.60
N LEU A 66 9.06 -17.69 -7.99
CA LEU A 66 10.12 -18.39 -8.72
C LEU A 66 10.83 -19.38 -7.78
N GLY A 67 10.94 -20.64 -8.21
CA GLY A 67 11.65 -21.70 -7.48
C GLY A 67 13.17 -21.53 -7.53
N ARG A 68 13.87 -21.93 -6.46
CA ARG A 68 15.34 -21.85 -6.32
C ARG A 68 16.12 -22.66 -7.39
N TRP A 69 15.46 -23.54 -8.16
CA TRP A 69 16.07 -24.51 -9.07
C TRP A 69 15.51 -24.44 -10.50
N ARG A 70 15.00 -23.30 -10.97
CA ARG A 70 14.28 -23.25 -12.24
C ARG A 70 14.84 -22.32 -13.32
N MET A 71 16.13 -22.40 -13.58
CA MET A 71 16.64 -21.90 -14.86
C MET A 71 16.40 -22.84 -16.04
N GLY A 72 15.83 -24.04 -15.83
CA GLY A 72 15.67 -25.07 -16.85
C GLY A 72 14.25 -25.41 -17.32
N ASN A 73 13.19 -24.91 -16.67
CA ASN A 73 11.79 -25.21 -17.06
C ASN A 73 10.88 -23.97 -16.98
N LEU A 74 11.24 -22.94 -17.74
CA LEU A 74 10.51 -21.65 -17.80
C LEU A 74 9.14 -21.78 -18.47
N THR A 75 8.96 -22.72 -19.41
CA THR A 75 7.82 -22.75 -20.32
C THR A 75 6.46 -23.11 -19.68
N ARG A 76 6.41 -23.91 -18.62
CA ARG A 76 5.12 -24.39 -18.07
C ARG A 76 4.50 -23.50 -17.00
N ARG A 77 5.28 -22.59 -16.37
CA ARG A 77 4.77 -21.55 -15.46
C ARG A 77 4.68 -20.18 -16.13
N GLN A 78 5.35 -20.01 -17.26
CA GLN A 78 5.36 -18.75 -17.98
C GLN A 78 3.96 -18.30 -18.37
N GLY A 79 3.10 -19.22 -18.85
CA GLY A 79 1.70 -18.90 -19.16
C GLY A 79 0.90 -18.42 -17.94
N HIS A 80 1.01 -19.11 -16.79
CA HIS A 80 0.31 -18.67 -15.57
C HIS A 80 0.85 -17.35 -15.00
N ASP A 81 2.16 -17.16 -15.00
CA ASP A 81 2.77 -15.92 -14.54
C ASP A 81 2.42 -14.75 -15.47
N ASP A 82 2.33 -14.99 -16.77
CA ASP A 82 1.88 -13.99 -17.75
C ASP A 82 0.40 -13.62 -17.52
N ASP A 83 -0.49 -14.59 -17.29
CA ASP A 83 -1.91 -14.33 -16.97
C ASP A 83 -2.07 -13.49 -15.70
N VAL A 84 -1.28 -13.75 -14.65
CA VAL A 84 -1.31 -12.97 -13.40
C VAL A 84 -0.82 -11.54 -13.64
N VAL A 85 0.25 -11.37 -14.40
CA VAL A 85 0.78 -10.06 -14.79
C VAL A 85 -0.26 -9.28 -15.59
N ASP A 86 -0.87 -9.88 -16.60
CA ASP A 86 -1.88 -9.24 -17.44
C ASP A 86 -3.11 -8.83 -16.60
N LYS A 87 -3.58 -9.71 -15.70
CA LYS A 87 -4.67 -9.40 -14.77
C LYS A 87 -4.33 -8.23 -13.86
N ALA A 88 -3.12 -8.19 -13.31
CA ALA A 88 -2.68 -7.08 -12.46
C ALA A 88 -2.64 -5.76 -13.24
N MET A 89 -2.16 -5.78 -14.49
CA MET A 89 -2.11 -4.61 -15.37
C MET A 89 -3.51 -4.11 -15.75
N VAL A 90 -4.45 -5.01 -16.03
CA VAL A 90 -5.85 -4.68 -16.29
C VAL A 90 -6.48 -4.03 -15.06
N THR A 91 -6.30 -4.66 -13.88
CA THR A 91 -6.88 -4.18 -12.60
C THR A 91 -6.42 -2.77 -12.26
N THR A 92 -5.19 -2.43 -12.58
CA THR A 92 -4.63 -1.10 -12.28
C THR A 92 -4.74 -0.11 -13.44
N GLY A 93 -5.27 -0.53 -14.59
CA GLY A 93 -5.48 0.32 -15.76
C GLY A 93 -4.16 0.77 -16.42
N VAL A 94 -3.18 -0.15 -16.54
CA VAL A 94 -1.88 0.15 -17.16
C VAL A 94 -1.57 -0.74 -18.37
N SER A 95 -2.54 -1.51 -18.87
CA SER A 95 -2.36 -2.41 -19.99
C SER A 95 -1.89 -1.69 -21.28
N GLU A 96 -2.40 -0.49 -21.54
CA GLU A 96 -2.00 0.34 -22.69
C GLU A 96 -0.53 0.82 -22.61
N LEU A 97 0.09 0.67 -21.45
CA LEU A 97 1.46 1.13 -21.18
C LEU A 97 2.50 0.00 -21.27
N THR A 98 2.08 -1.21 -21.61
CA THR A 98 2.87 -2.46 -21.54
C THR A 98 4.31 -2.30 -22.02
N ASP A 99 4.50 -1.74 -23.22
CA ASP A 99 5.81 -1.62 -23.88
C ASP A 99 6.50 -0.27 -23.62
N ARG A 100 5.88 0.62 -22.85
CA ARG A 100 6.50 1.90 -22.52
C ARG A 100 7.65 1.72 -21.54
N ALA A 101 8.70 2.52 -21.72
CA ALA A 101 9.80 2.56 -20.79
C ALA A 101 9.34 3.13 -19.42
N TRP A 102 9.71 2.48 -18.33
CA TRP A 102 9.43 2.93 -16.96
C TRP A 102 9.83 4.39 -16.72
N SER A 103 10.98 4.80 -17.28
CA SER A 103 11.51 6.17 -17.14
C SER A 103 10.61 7.24 -17.76
N SER A 104 9.79 6.89 -18.77
CA SER A 104 8.91 7.81 -19.49
C SER A 104 7.55 8.06 -18.84
N LEU A 105 7.23 7.36 -17.76
CA LEU A 105 5.93 7.42 -17.12
C LEU A 105 5.78 8.67 -16.25
N SER A 106 4.57 9.22 -16.20
CA SER A 106 4.14 10.21 -15.22
C SER A 106 4.12 9.62 -13.80
N GLY A 107 4.04 10.48 -12.77
CA GLY A 107 3.96 10.04 -11.38
C GLY A 107 2.78 9.11 -11.10
N GLY A 108 1.59 9.46 -11.60
CA GLY A 108 0.38 8.64 -11.44
C GLY A 108 0.46 7.31 -12.20
N GLU A 109 1.01 7.31 -13.42
CA GLU A 109 1.26 6.06 -14.18
C GLU A 109 2.23 5.15 -13.42
N ARG A 110 3.35 5.70 -12.91
CA ARG A 110 4.31 4.94 -12.10
C ARG A 110 3.66 4.31 -10.89
N GLN A 111 2.80 5.06 -10.19
CA GLN A 111 2.11 4.57 -8.99
C GLN A 111 1.18 3.39 -9.33
N ARG A 112 0.43 3.48 -10.44
CA ARG A 112 -0.42 2.36 -10.90
C ARG A 112 0.38 1.15 -11.33
N VAL A 113 1.53 1.33 -12.00
CA VAL A 113 2.43 0.22 -12.36
C VAL A 113 3.04 -0.43 -11.10
N GLN A 114 3.40 0.34 -10.08
CA GLN A 114 3.87 -0.20 -8.81
C GLN A 114 2.78 -1.00 -8.09
N LEU A 115 1.54 -0.50 -8.13
CA LEU A 115 0.40 -1.27 -7.61
C LEU A 115 0.21 -2.57 -8.40
N ALA A 116 0.32 -2.54 -9.74
CA ALA A 116 0.28 -3.75 -10.57
C ALA A 116 1.37 -4.75 -10.18
N ARG A 117 2.60 -4.28 -9.96
CA ARG A 117 3.72 -5.12 -9.50
C ARG A 117 3.40 -5.77 -8.15
N ALA A 118 2.83 -5.00 -7.21
CA ALA A 118 2.43 -5.53 -5.91
C ALA A 118 1.32 -6.59 -6.06
N LEU A 119 0.33 -6.36 -6.92
CA LEU A 119 -0.76 -7.30 -7.19
C LEU A 119 -0.30 -8.56 -7.93
N ALA A 120 0.69 -8.44 -8.82
CA ALA A 120 1.29 -9.59 -9.49
C ALA A 120 1.98 -10.55 -8.51
N GLN A 121 2.24 -10.14 -7.29
CA GLN A 121 2.71 -10.98 -6.19
C GLN A 121 1.60 -11.86 -5.60
N GLU A 122 0.32 -11.63 -5.96
CA GLU A 122 -0.87 -12.30 -5.40
C GLU A 122 -0.90 -12.26 -3.87
N PRO A 123 -0.75 -11.07 -3.25
CA PRO A 123 -0.66 -10.96 -1.81
C PRO A 123 -2.02 -11.16 -1.12
N GLU A 124 -2.00 -11.64 0.12
CA GLU A 124 -3.14 -11.62 1.04
C GLU A 124 -3.27 -10.27 1.74
N ILE A 125 -2.12 -9.60 1.98
CA ILE A 125 -2.04 -8.30 2.63
C ILE A 125 -1.20 -7.33 1.80
N LEU A 126 -1.75 -6.15 1.56
CA LEU A 126 -1.08 -5.07 0.85
C LEU A 126 -0.66 -3.97 1.83
N PHE A 127 0.61 -3.63 1.83
CA PHE A 127 1.17 -2.51 2.58
C PHE A 127 1.49 -1.36 1.63
N LEU A 128 1.05 -0.14 1.99
CA LEU A 128 1.26 1.06 1.20
C LEU A 128 1.90 2.14 2.07
N ASP A 129 3.13 2.54 1.76
CA ASP A 129 3.82 3.62 2.48
C ASP A 129 3.64 4.93 1.73
N GLU A 130 2.75 5.77 2.23
CA GLU A 130 2.42 7.10 1.67
C GLU A 130 2.12 7.07 0.16
N PRO A 131 1.20 6.21 -0.30
CA PRO A 131 0.99 5.96 -1.73
C PRO A 131 0.41 7.16 -2.48
N THR A 132 -0.11 8.15 -1.76
CA THR A 132 -0.74 9.36 -2.32
C THR A 132 0.23 10.55 -2.42
N ASN A 133 1.46 10.43 -1.90
CA ASN A 133 2.43 11.51 -1.96
C ASN A 133 2.82 11.87 -3.39
N HIS A 134 2.95 13.17 -3.65
CA HIS A 134 3.31 13.72 -4.96
C HIS A 134 2.29 13.47 -6.08
N LEU A 135 1.10 12.98 -5.75
CA LEU A 135 -0.02 12.88 -6.67
C LEU A 135 -0.97 14.08 -6.49
N ASP A 136 -1.56 14.54 -7.57
CA ASP A 136 -2.69 15.45 -7.52
C ASP A 136 -3.95 14.74 -7.01
N LEU A 137 -4.93 15.51 -6.55
CA LEU A 137 -6.13 14.97 -5.90
C LEU A 137 -6.89 13.94 -6.75
N PRO A 138 -7.11 14.12 -8.07
CA PRO A 138 -7.76 13.10 -8.89
C PRO A 138 -7.03 11.75 -8.89
N HIS A 139 -5.69 11.76 -8.98
CA HIS A 139 -4.89 10.55 -8.95
C HIS A 139 -4.84 9.89 -7.57
N GLN A 140 -4.86 10.68 -6.48
CA GLN A 140 -4.99 10.16 -5.11
C GLN A 140 -6.30 9.40 -4.92
N ILE A 141 -7.40 10.01 -5.38
CA ILE A 141 -8.75 9.41 -5.29
C ILE A 141 -8.82 8.12 -6.14
N ASP A 142 -8.36 8.16 -7.40
CA ASP A 142 -8.35 6.98 -8.29
C ASP A 142 -7.57 5.82 -7.65
N LEU A 143 -6.38 6.10 -7.10
CA LEU A 143 -5.56 5.08 -6.44
C LEU A 143 -6.28 4.44 -5.25
N LEU A 144 -6.83 5.26 -4.33
CA LEU A 144 -7.50 4.75 -3.14
C LEU A 144 -8.81 4.01 -3.48
N GLN A 145 -9.54 4.45 -4.49
CA GLN A 145 -10.72 3.72 -4.99
C GLN A 145 -10.34 2.35 -5.56
N ARG A 146 -9.28 2.27 -6.35
CA ARG A 146 -8.76 0.99 -6.88
C ARG A 146 -8.34 0.07 -5.73
N VAL A 147 -7.54 0.57 -4.79
CA VAL A 147 -7.09 -0.20 -3.62
C VAL A 147 -8.29 -0.75 -2.85
N ARG A 148 -9.29 0.07 -2.56
CA ARG A 148 -10.51 -0.36 -1.87
C ARG A 148 -11.28 -1.42 -2.66
N GLY A 149 -11.33 -1.30 -3.99
CA GLY A 149 -11.99 -2.24 -4.89
C GLY A 149 -11.30 -3.61 -5.00
N LEU A 150 -10.06 -3.77 -4.50
CA LEU A 150 -9.34 -5.04 -4.55
C LEU A 150 -9.92 -6.09 -3.59
N GLY A 151 -10.61 -5.69 -2.52
CA GLY A 151 -11.10 -6.60 -1.48
C GLY A 151 -9.97 -7.26 -0.67
N LEU A 152 -8.76 -6.69 -0.68
CA LEU A 152 -7.60 -7.16 0.08
C LEU A 152 -7.52 -6.46 1.43
N THR A 153 -6.98 -7.15 2.43
CA THR A 153 -6.53 -6.47 3.66
C THR A 153 -5.42 -5.51 3.30
N THR A 154 -5.68 -4.21 3.48
CA THR A 154 -4.71 -3.17 3.12
C THR A 154 -4.34 -2.34 4.35
N ILE A 155 -3.04 -2.18 4.59
CA ILE A 155 -2.50 -1.30 5.62
C ILE A 155 -1.77 -0.17 4.93
N THR A 156 -2.27 1.05 5.10
CA THR A 156 -1.70 2.22 4.41
C THR A 156 -1.31 3.32 5.39
N VAL A 157 -0.20 3.98 5.11
CA VAL A 157 0.17 5.25 5.76
C VAL A 157 -0.41 6.38 4.95
N ILE A 158 -1.27 7.19 5.57
CA ILE A 158 -1.89 8.37 4.96
C ILE A 158 -1.61 9.58 5.86
N HIS A 159 -1.31 10.73 5.25
CA HIS A 159 -1.12 12.00 5.95
C HIS A 159 -2.37 12.89 5.91
N ASP A 160 -3.16 12.76 4.88
CA ASP A 160 -4.37 13.54 4.67
C ASP A 160 -5.53 12.97 5.48
N LEU A 161 -6.08 13.78 6.40
CA LEU A 161 -7.18 13.36 7.29
C LEU A 161 -8.49 13.17 6.54
N ASP A 162 -8.74 13.95 5.48
CA ASP A 162 -9.96 13.80 4.67
C ASP A 162 -9.93 12.50 3.87
N LEU A 163 -8.78 12.16 3.27
CA LEU A 163 -8.60 10.87 2.60
C LEU A 163 -8.66 9.70 3.59
N ALA A 164 -8.06 9.84 4.79
CA ALA A 164 -8.15 8.81 5.82
C ALA A 164 -9.61 8.61 6.26
N ALA A 165 -10.35 9.69 6.49
CA ALA A 165 -11.77 9.64 6.83
C ALA A 165 -12.62 8.97 5.75
N ALA A 166 -12.33 9.24 4.47
CA ALA A 166 -13.12 8.78 3.34
C ALA A 166 -12.89 7.30 3.00
N TYR A 167 -11.65 6.80 3.18
CA TYR A 167 -11.25 5.50 2.63
C TYR A 167 -10.89 4.45 3.68
N ALA A 168 -10.52 4.83 4.92
CA ALA A 168 -10.19 3.86 5.95
C ALA A 168 -11.43 3.27 6.63
N ASP A 169 -11.41 1.97 6.87
CA ASP A 169 -12.38 1.29 7.73
C ASP A 169 -11.97 1.47 9.20
N ASP A 170 -10.70 1.19 9.52
CA ASP A 170 -10.08 1.38 10.83
C ASP A 170 -8.91 2.35 10.75
N LEU A 171 -8.65 3.06 11.85
CA LEU A 171 -7.52 3.98 11.99
C LEU A 171 -6.62 3.57 13.15
N ILE A 172 -5.32 3.72 12.94
CA ILE A 172 -4.30 3.74 13.99
C ILE A 172 -3.65 5.11 13.97
N VAL A 173 -3.83 5.88 15.03
CA VAL A 173 -3.24 7.22 15.15
C VAL A 173 -1.98 7.15 15.99
N LEU A 174 -0.90 7.68 15.43
CA LEU A 174 0.41 7.74 16.08
C LEU A 174 0.81 9.20 16.32
N ASP A 175 1.14 9.51 17.55
CA ASP A 175 1.76 10.76 17.94
C ASP A 175 3.07 10.49 18.69
N SER A 176 4.14 11.17 18.32
CA SER A 176 5.46 11.07 18.96
C SER A 176 5.94 9.64 19.20
N GLY A 177 5.63 8.73 18.24
CA GLY A 177 5.98 7.32 18.28
C GLY A 177 5.13 6.45 19.20
N ARG A 178 4.05 6.99 19.73
CA ARG A 178 3.07 6.26 20.56
C ARG A 178 1.74 6.15 19.82
N MET A 179 1.05 5.05 20.02
CA MET A 179 -0.32 4.89 19.58
C MET A 179 -1.24 5.63 20.56
N VAL A 180 -1.95 6.63 20.06
CA VAL A 180 -2.87 7.47 20.85
C VAL A 180 -4.32 7.08 20.67
N ALA A 181 -4.66 6.47 19.51
CA ALA A 181 -5.99 5.91 19.26
C ALA A 181 -5.92 4.79 18.21
N ASN A 182 -6.86 3.84 18.29
CA ASN A 182 -7.09 2.83 17.27
C ASN A 182 -8.54 2.35 17.31
N GLY A 183 -9.08 1.96 16.18
CA GLY A 183 -10.43 1.43 16.03
C GLY A 183 -11.11 1.93 14.75
N PRO A 184 -12.44 1.74 14.64
CA PRO A 184 -13.21 2.20 13.51
C PRO A 184 -13.01 3.68 13.24
N ALA A 185 -12.81 4.05 11.97
CA ALA A 185 -12.54 5.44 11.58
C ALA A 185 -13.65 6.39 12.03
N SER A 186 -14.90 5.89 12.14
CA SER A 186 -16.05 6.66 12.64
C SER A 186 -15.97 7.03 14.13
N GLU A 187 -15.23 6.26 14.92
CA GLU A 187 -15.12 6.44 16.37
C GLU A 187 -13.81 7.16 16.71
N VAL A 188 -12.74 6.84 15.97
CA VAL A 188 -11.39 7.38 16.25
C VAL A 188 -11.26 8.81 15.76
N LEU A 189 -11.72 9.13 14.55
CA LEU A 189 -11.55 10.46 13.97
C LEU A 189 -12.59 11.42 14.55
N THR A 190 -12.23 12.09 15.65
CA THR A 190 -13.06 13.10 16.32
C THR A 190 -12.42 14.49 16.27
N PRO A 191 -13.19 15.59 16.34
CA PRO A 191 -12.62 16.94 16.44
C PRO A 191 -11.63 17.09 17.58
N GLY A 192 -11.90 16.48 18.74
CA GLY A 192 -10.99 16.50 19.89
C GLY A 192 -9.66 15.83 19.60
N LEU A 193 -9.65 14.62 19.01
CA LEU A 193 -8.43 13.92 18.65
C LEU A 193 -7.60 14.75 17.65
N VAL A 194 -8.26 15.34 16.64
CA VAL A 194 -7.56 16.14 15.62
C VAL A 194 -6.93 17.38 16.23
N ARG A 195 -7.67 18.10 17.10
CA ARG A 195 -7.13 19.24 17.82
C ARG A 195 -5.93 18.87 18.70
N ASP A 196 -6.06 17.82 19.51
CA ASP A 196 -5.09 17.48 20.55
C ASP A 196 -3.79 16.86 19.97
N HIS A 197 -3.84 16.19 18.81
CA HIS A 197 -2.70 15.49 18.22
C HIS A 197 -2.22 16.03 16.88
N PHE A 198 -3.03 16.84 16.19
CA PHE A 198 -2.65 17.45 14.91
C PHE A 198 -2.57 18.98 15.00
N GLY A 199 -3.03 19.59 16.11
CA GLY A 199 -3.01 21.04 16.30
C GLY A 199 -3.94 21.78 15.35
N VAL A 200 -4.98 21.13 14.84
CA VAL A 200 -5.92 21.67 13.87
C VAL A 200 -7.33 21.60 14.41
N GLU A 201 -8.05 22.72 14.29
CA GLU A 201 -9.49 22.76 14.58
C GLU A 201 -10.29 22.43 13.31
N GLY A 202 -11.34 21.65 13.46
CA GLY A 202 -12.18 21.26 12.33
C GLY A 202 -13.31 20.34 12.74
N GLU A 203 -14.08 19.94 11.74
CA GLU A 203 -15.27 19.12 11.91
C GLU A 203 -15.13 17.81 11.10
N VAL A 204 -15.61 16.72 11.69
CA VAL A 204 -15.82 15.46 11.01
C VAL A 204 -17.27 15.39 10.57
N TRP A 205 -17.48 15.15 9.31
CA TRP A 205 -18.83 15.02 8.75
C TRP A 205 -19.03 13.68 8.03
N SER A 206 -20.25 13.23 7.97
CA SER A 206 -20.65 12.00 7.26
C SER A 206 -21.94 12.26 6.48
N SER A 207 -21.82 12.11 5.15
CA SER A 207 -22.96 12.18 4.25
C SER A 207 -22.92 10.98 3.27
N SER A 208 -22.69 11.20 1.99
CA SER A 208 -22.41 10.12 1.01
C SER A 208 -21.03 9.46 1.23
N ARG A 209 -20.09 10.21 1.82
CA ARG A 209 -18.79 9.71 2.34
C ARG A 209 -18.52 10.37 3.69
N ARG A 210 -17.56 9.84 4.45
CA ARG A 210 -17.01 10.53 5.61
C ARG A 210 -15.90 11.48 5.16
N GLY A 211 -15.76 12.60 5.82
CA GLY A 211 -14.71 13.57 5.53
C GLY A 211 -14.34 14.40 6.75
N PHE A 212 -13.26 15.14 6.62
CA PHE A 212 -12.77 16.10 7.60
C PHE A 212 -12.61 17.47 6.94
N THR A 213 -13.08 18.51 7.61
CA THR A 213 -12.92 19.91 7.17
C THR A 213 -12.25 20.71 8.29
N TRP A 214 -11.09 21.26 8.02
CA TRP A 214 -10.37 22.12 8.97
C TRP A 214 -10.91 23.56 8.93
N SER A 215 -10.90 24.24 10.07
CA SER A 215 -11.31 25.63 10.21
C SER A 215 -10.18 26.57 10.65
N GLY A 216 -9.09 26.03 11.21
CA GLY A 216 -7.94 26.82 11.64
C GLY A 216 -6.91 26.00 12.42
N LEU A 217 -5.89 26.69 12.91
CA LEU A 217 -4.91 26.11 13.83
C LEU A 217 -5.42 26.24 15.25
N HIS A 218 -5.19 25.24 16.06
CA HIS A 218 -5.41 25.30 17.49
C HIS A 218 -4.31 26.16 18.14
N SER A 219 -4.66 27.22 18.85
CA SER A 219 -3.75 28.17 19.49
C SER A 219 -3.36 27.72 20.89
#